data_67304a0276310f674f0782f064aac05f
#
_entry.id   67304a0276310f674f0782f064aac05f
#
_cell.length_a   1.000
_cell.length_b   1.000
_cell.length_c   1.000
_cell.angle_alpha   90.00
_cell.angle_beta   90.00
_cell.angle_gamma   90.00
#
_symmetry.space_group_name_H-M   'P 1'
#
loop_
_entity.id
_entity.type
_entity.pdbx_description
1 polymer ?
#
loop_
_entity_poly.entity_id
_entity_poly.type
_entity_poly.pdbx_seq_one_letter_code
_entity_poly.pdbx_strand_id
1 'polypeptide(L)' 'MNAESMIMLAVSALTMMYLIYALLRPEKF' A
#
# COMPACT_ATOMS: atom_id res chain seq x y z
N MET A 1 5.55 0.28 20.16
CA MET A 1 4.70 -0.14 19.08
C MET A 1 3.68 -1.12 19.54
N ASN A 2 2.46 -0.89 19.25
CA ASN A 2 1.44 -1.84 19.63
C ASN A 2 0.78 -2.34 18.36
N ALA A 3 -0.14 -3.25 18.50
CA ALA A 3 -0.77 -3.88 17.36
C ALA A 3 -1.48 -2.87 16.46
N GLU A 4 -2.06 -1.88 17.09
CA GLU A 4 -2.77 -0.89 16.31
C GLU A 4 -1.83 -0.16 15.38
N SER A 5 -0.68 0.25 15.87
CA SER A 5 0.28 0.93 15.03
C SER A 5 0.77 0.04 13.92
N MET A 6 1.00 -1.23 14.23
CA MET A 6 1.50 -2.12 13.21
C MET A 6 0.48 -2.35 12.11
N ILE A 7 -0.78 -2.42 12.48
CA ILE A 7 -1.82 -2.61 11.48
C ILE A 7 -1.88 -1.39 10.56
N MET A 8 -1.77 -0.21 11.14
CA MET A 8 -1.82 0.99 10.33
C MET A 8 -0.63 1.07 9.40
N LEU A 9 0.54 0.67 9.89
CA LEU A 9 1.73 0.68 9.05
C LEU A 9 1.57 -0.30 7.90
N ALA A 10 1.03 -1.46 8.18
CA ALA A 10 0.85 -2.46 7.14
C ALA A 10 -0.12 -1.96 6.07
N VAL A 11 -1.20 -1.35 6.50
CA VAL A 11 -2.19 -0.84 5.55
C VAL A 11 -1.58 0.26 4.71
N SER A 12 -0.80 1.15 5.33
CA SER A 12 -0.18 2.23 4.59
C SER A 12 0.80 1.69 3.56
N ALA A 13 1.61 0.71 3.94
CA ALA A 13 2.57 0.13 3.02
C ALA A 13 1.86 -0.52 1.84
N LEU A 14 0.79 -1.25 2.11
CA LEU A 14 0.06 -1.89 1.04
C LEU A 14 -0.55 -0.87 0.09
N THR A 15 -1.08 0.21 0.64
CA THR A 15 -1.67 1.24 -0.18
C THR A 15 -0.63 1.88 -1.07
N MET A 16 0.55 2.17 -0.52
CA MET A 16 1.58 2.78 -1.31
C MET A 16 2.06 1.85 -2.42
N MET A 17 2.21 0.58 -2.11
CA MET A 17 2.64 -0.36 -3.13
C MET A 17 1.59 -0.47 -4.22
N TYR A 18 0.33 -0.40 -3.84
CA TYR A 18 -0.73 -0.48 -4.83
C TYR A 18 -0.67 0.73 -5.77
N LEU A 19 -0.41 1.91 -5.21
CA LEU A 19 -0.33 3.11 -6.03
C LEU A 19 0.85 3.04 -6.99
N ILE A 20 1.99 2.58 -6.49
CA ILE A 20 3.17 2.48 -7.33
C ILE A 20 2.93 1.46 -8.44
N TYR A 21 2.29 0.35 -8.09
CA TYR A 21 2.03 -0.68 -9.07
C TYR A 21 1.10 -0.15 -10.16
N ALA A 22 0.12 0.63 -9.78
CA ALA A 22 -0.80 1.20 -10.75
C ALA A 22 -0.09 2.16 -11.69
N LEU A 23 0.89 2.88 -11.18
CA LEU A 23 1.63 3.79 -12.02
C LEU A 23 2.52 3.04 -13.01
N LEU A 24 3.10 1.93 -12.56
CA LEU A 24 3.95 1.16 -13.44
C LEU A 24 3.13 0.42 -14.49
N ARG A 25 1.88 0.11 -14.23
CA ARG A 25 1.06 -0.58 -15.21
C ARG A 25 -0.22 0.18 -15.41
N PRO A 26 -0.17 1.35 -16.00
CA PRO A 26 -1.35 2.16 -16.19
C PRO A 26 -2.36 1.55 -17.15
N GLU A 27 -1.93 0.73 -18.05
CA GLU A 27 -2.83 0.16 -19.00
C GLU A 27 -3.55 -0.99 -18.41
N LYS A 28 -3.67 -1.14 -17.17
CA LYS A 28 -4.26 -2.17 -16.61
C LYS A 28 -5.69 -2.19 -16.94
N PHE A 29 -6.37 -1.92 -17.41
CA PHE A 29 -7.68 -2.10 -17.71
C PHE A 29 -7.98 -1.69 -19.09
#